data_b0ad2a52462f59b8d0e7744d18f2601f
#
_entry.id   b0ad2a52462f59b8d0e7744d18f2601f
#
_cell.length_a   1.000
_cell.length_b   1.000
_cell.length_c   1.000
_cell.angle_alpha   90.00
_cell.angle_beta   90.00
_cell.angle_gamma   90.00
#
_symmetry.space_group_name_H-M   'P 1'
#
loop_
_entity.id
_entity.type
_entity.pdbx_description
1 polymer ?
#
loop_
_entity_poly.entity_id
_entity_poly.type
_entity_poly.pdbx_seq_one_letter_code
_entity_poly.pdbx_strand_id
1 'polypeptide(L)'
;GVERVRMIEKGGDFGGTWYWNRYPGAACDIESYIYLPLLEEIGYIPVEKYSKAAEILEHSRAIGRHFKLYDDALFQTEVQEMRWNEEAARWIVHTNRGDAIRARFVVTASGPLHRPKLPGIPGVESFKGHSFHTSRWDYGYTGGDCNGGLEKLKDKRVGIIGTGATAVQCVPHLGAWAKELYVFQRTPSSID
;
A
#
# COMPACT_ATOMS: atom_id res chain seq x y z
N GLY A 1 -0.22 32.21 -2.48
CA GLY A 1 -0.20 30.76 -2.41
C GLY A 1 -1.58 30.15 -2.23
N VAL A 2 -1.67 28.83 -2.13
CA VAL A 2 -2.91 28.12 -1.80
C VAL A 2 -3.02 28.09 -0.28
N GLU A 3 -4.07 28.69 0.28
CA GLU A 3 -4.25 28.80 1.74
C GLU A 3 -5.20 27.73 2.31
N ARG A 4 -6.03 27.14 1.45
CA ARG A 4 -7.05 26.16 1.86
C ARG A 4 -6.90 24.90 1.03
N VAL A 5 -6.42 23.85 1.67
CA VAL A 5 -6.23 22.51 1.08
C VAL A 5 -7.14 21.53 1.81
N ARG A 6 -7.64 20.53 1.11
CA ARG A 6 -8.31 19.38 1.70
C ARG A 6 -7.73 18.12 1.06
N MET A 7 -7.21 17.23 1.86
CA MET A 7 -6.72 15.93 1.43
C MET A 7 -7.79 14.88 1.67
N ILE A 8 -8.08 14.06 0.67
CA ILE A 8 -9.07 12.99 0.76
C ILE A 8 -8.33 11.67 0.58
N GLU A 9 -8.36 10.84 1.61
CA GLU A 9 -7.66 9.55 1.64
C GLU A 9 -8.63 8.42 1.98
N LYS A 10 -8.63 7.39 1.13
CA LYS A 10 -9.46 6.19 1.34
C LYS A 10 -8.98 5.35 2.52
N GLY A 11 -7.69 5.35 2.80
CA GLY A 11 -7.10 4.69 3.97
C GLY A 11 -7.47 5.39 5.28
N GLY A 12 -7.18 4.74 6.39
CA GLY A 12 -7.38 5.31 7.72
C GLY A 12 -6.24 6.22 8.19
N ASP A 13 -5.20 6.40 7.35
CA ASP A 13 -4.03 7.21 7.68
C ASP A 13 -3.24 7.53 6.41
N PHE A 14 -2.23 8.42 6.52
CA PHE A 14 -1.24 8.63 5.49
C PHE A 14 -0.40 7.37 5.24
N GLY A 15 0.27 7.32 4.08
CA GLY A 15 1.18 6.24 3.71
C GLY A 15 0.87 5.54 2.40
N GLY A 16 -0.34 5.67 1.85
CA GLY A 16 -0.70 5.15 0.53
C GLY A 16 -0.29 3.68 0.33
N THR A 17 0.66 3.43 -0.56
CA THR A 17 1.21 2.10 -0.83
C THR A 17 1.61 1.37 0.47
N TRP A 18 2.26 2.03 1.41
CA TRP A 18 2.78 1.46 2.65
C TRP A 18 1.73 1.34 3.75
N TYR A 19 0.64 2.06 3.64
CA TYR A 19 -0.54 1.82 4.46
C TYR A 19 -1.25 0.52 4.06
N TRP A 20 -1.35 0.24 2.75
CA TRP A 20 -2.09 -0.91 2.22
C TRP A 20 -1.24 -2.19 2.12
N ASN A 21 0.04 -2.09 1.75
CA ASN A 21 0.92 -3.22 1.49
C ASN A 21 1.78 -3.51 2.72
N ARG A 22 1.34 -4.48 3.53
CA ARG A 22 1.98 -4.88 4.78
C ARG A 22 2.35 -6.36 4.80
N TYR A 23 2.69 -6.92 3.66
CA TYR A 23 3.12 -8.29 3.55
C TYR A 23 4.50 -8.50 4.20
N PRO A 24 4.87 -9.76 4.58
CA PRO A 24 6.16 -10.04 5.20
C PRO A 24 7.32 -9.66 4.29
N GLY A 25 8.29 -8.95 4.85
CA GLY A 25 9.46 -8.47 4.12
C GLY A 25 9.23 -7.24 3.24
N ALA A 26 8.04 -6.61 3.28
CA ALA A 26 7.74 -5.43 2.48
C ALA A 26 8.78 -4.33 2.69
N ALA A 27 9.42 -3.90 1.62
CA ALA A 27 10.45 -2.87 1.60
C ALA A 27 10.42 -2.10 0.27
N CYS A 28 11.01 -0.93 0.25
CA CYS A 28 11.28 -0.24 -1.01
C CYS A 28 12.49 -0.88 -1.70
N ASP A 29 12.45 -0.99 -3.03
CA ASP A 29 13.56 -1.42 -3.89
C ASP A 29 14.34 -0.24 -4.50
N ILE A 30 13.99 0.98 -4.07
CA ILE A 30 14.73 2.22 -4.37
C ILE A 30 15.45 2.68 -3.11
N GLU A 31 16.65 3.23 -3.25
CA GLU A 31 17.44 3.74 -2.14
C GLU A 31 16.67 4.79 -1.32
N SER A 32 16.73 4.65 0.00
CA SER A 32 15.92 5.43 0.94
C SER A 32 16.07 6.94 0.80
N TYR A 33 17.29 7.43 0.54
CA TYR A 33 17.54 8.87 0.35
C TYR A 33 16.91 9.45 -0.92
N ILE A 34 16.59 8.60 -1.90
CA ILE A 34 15.90 9.02 -3.12
C ILE A 34 14.39 8.88 -2.94
N TYR A 35 13.97 7.83 -2.25
CA TYR A 35 12.56 7.47 -2.13
C TYR A 35 11.81 8.28 -1.08
N LEU A 36 12.42 8.52 0.08
CA LEU A 36 11.79 9.24 1.21
C LEU A 36 11.91 10.76 1.00
N PRO A 37 10.80 11.48 0.83
CA PRO A 37 10.85 12.93 0.64
C PRO A 37 11.01 13.68 1.96
N LEU A 38 11.44 14.94 1.90
CA LEU A 38 11.44 15.89 3.00
C LEU A 38 12.28 15.42 4.22
N LEU A 39 13.36 14.70 3.96
CA LEU A 39 14.24 14.17 5.00
C LEU A 39 14.89 15.30 5.83
N GLU A 40 15.35 16.34 5.14
CA GLU A 40 16.01 17.50 5.78
C GLU A 40 15.02 18.30 6.61
N GLU A 41 13.82 18.54 6.08
CA GLU A 41 12.79 19.34 6.72
C GLU A 41 12.28 18.73 8.02
N ILE A 42 12.20 17.39 8.08
CA ILE A 42 11.78 16.69 9.30
C ILE A 42 12.95 16.18 10.15
N GLY A 43 14.19 16.38 9.70
CA GLY A 43 15.39 15.97 10.42
C GLY A 43 15.54 14.45 10.55
N TYR A 44 15.15 13.68 9.53
CA TYR A 44 15.18 12.23 9.55
C TYR A 44 16.30 11.65 8.70
N ILE A 45 16.95 10.62 9.22
CA ILE A 45 17.98 9.84 8.50
C ILE A 45 17.49 8.40 8.43
N PRO A 46 17.31 7.83 7.22
CA PRO A 46 16.90 6.44 7.04
C PRO A 46 17.88 5.45 7.68
N VAL A 47 17.33 4.38 8.25
CA VAL A 47 18.11 3.38 8.97
C VAL A 47 18.85 2.43 8.03
N GLU A 48 18.25 2.14 6.87
CA GLU A 48 18.77 1.20 5.88
C GLU A 48 18.82 1.83 4.49
N LYS A 49 19.68 1.27 3.62
CA LYS A 49 19.74 1.65 2.20
C LYS A 49 18.38 1.46 1.51
N TYR A 50 17.64 0.41 1.88
CA TYR A 50 16.31 0.09 1.38
C TYR A 50 15.33 -0.03 2.54
N SER A 51 14.64 1.06 2.84
CA SER A 51 13.74 1.15 3.98
C SER A 51 12.61 0.14 3.93
N LYS A 52 12.32 -0.44 5.10
CA LYS A 52 11.18 -1.34 5.28
C LYS A 52 9.85 -0.59 5.27
N ALA A 53 8.77 -1.28 4.93
CA ALA A 53 7.42 -0.70 4.85
C ALA A 53 7.00 0.03 6.12
N ALA A 54 7.33 -0.50 7.29
CA ALA A 54 7.00 0.12 8.58
C ALA A 54 7.69 1.48 8.76
N GLU A 55 8.97 1.59 8.39
CA GLU A 55 9.74 2.83 8.43
C GLU A 55 9.15 3.88 7.48
N ILE A 56 8.84 3.47 6.24
CA ILE A 56 8.28 4.38 5.23
C ILE A 56 6.88 4.87 5.64
N LEU A 57 6.07 3.99 6.23
CA LEU A 57 4.76 4.36 6.76
C LEU A 57 4.89 5.38 7.89
N GLU A 58 5.81 5.16 8.84
CA GLU A 58 6.03 6.09 9.94
C GLU A 58 6.62 7.43 9.46
N HIS A 59 7.50 7.40 8.46
CA HIS A 59 7.99 8.61 7.80
C HIS A 59 6.85 9.43 7.18
N SER A 60 5.91 8.78 6.49
CA SER A 60 4.71 9.45 5.94
C SER A 60 3.86 10.11 7.02
N ARG A 61 3.72 9.45 8.17
CA ARG A 61 3.02 10.00 9.34
C ARG A 61 3.78 11.17 9.96
N ALA A 62 5.11 11.07 10.04
CA ALA A 62 5.96 12.14 10.54
C ALA A 62 5.82 13.41 9.71
N ILE A 63 5.79 13.30 8.38
CA ILE A 63 5.48 14.40 7.46
C ILE A 63 4.09 14.98 7.79
N GLY A 64 3.09 14.12 7.91
CA GLY A 64 1.72 14.53 8.25
C GLY A 64 1.63 15.35 9.53
N ARG A 65 2.35 14.93 10.57
CA ARG A 65 2.43 15.66 11.86
C ARG A 65 3.23 16.95 11.76
N HIS A 66 4.39 16.90 11.12
CA HIS A 66 5.28 18.06 11.01
C HIS A 66 4.61 19.23 10.30
N PHE A 67 3.94 18.95 9.18
CA PHE A 67 3.25 19.97 8.39
C PHE A 67 1.77 20.15 8.78
N LYS A 68 1.31 19.56 9.89
CA LYS A 68 -0.08 19.63 10.39
C LYS A 68 -1.12 19.22 9.35
N LEU A 69 -0.77 18.28 8.49
CA LEU A 69 -1.66 17.86 7.39
C LEU A 69 -2.90 17.11 7.89
N TYR A 70 -2.85 16.56 9.10
CA TYR A 70 -4.00 15.90 9.74
C TYR A 70 -5.20 16.82 9.93
N ASP A 71 -4.98 18.13 10.14
CA ASP A 71 -6.05 19.12 10.33
C ASP A 71 -6.94 19.27 9.07
N ASP A 72 -6.36 19.01 7.91
CA ASP A 72 -7.00 19.15 6.61
C ASP A 72 -7.24 17.81 5.88
N ALA A 73 -7.02 16.68 6.54
CA ALA A 73 -7.20 15.36 5.97
C ALA A 73 -8.58 14.75 6.30
N LEU A 74 -9.20 14.15 5.30
CA LEU A 74 -10.40 13.33 5.42
C LEU A 74 -10.02 11.88 5.14
N PHE A 75 -9.77 11.12 6.19
CA PHE A 75 -9.48 9.69 6.11
C PHE A 75 -10.75 8.84 5.98
N GLN A 76 -10.58 7.58 5.57
CA GLN A 76 -11.66 6.63 5.31
C GLN A 76 -12.72 7.22 4.36
N THR A 77 -12.27 8.07 3.45
CA THR A 77 -13.11 8.81 2.53
C THR A 77 -12.67 8.52 1.10
N GLU A 78 -13.55 7.92 0.31
CA GLU A 78 -13.28 7.58 -1.09
C GLU A 78 -13.95 8.58 -2.02
N VAL A 79 -13.17 9.17 -2.91
CA VAL A 79 -13.71 9.97 -4.01
C VAL A 79 -14.40 9.04 -4.99
N GLN A 80 -15.67 9.28 -5.24
CA GLN A 80 -16.49 8.50 -6.18
C GLN A 80 -16.59 9.15 -7.55
N GLU A 81 -16.71 10.47 -7.59
CA GLU A 81 -16.82 11.23 -8.82
C GLU A 81 -16.15 12.60 -8.67
N MET A 82 -15.56 13.07 -9.75
CA MET A 82 -15.07 14.43 -9.90
C MET A 82 -15.62 15.01 -11.20
N ARG A 83 -16.42 16.06 -11.11
CA ARG A 83 -17.04 16.70 -12.26
C ARG A 83 -16.74 18.19 -12.28
N TRP A 84 -16.34 18.70 -13.44
CA TRP A 84 -16.22 20.14 -13.64
C TRP A 84 -17.61 20.75 -13.81
N ASN A 85 -17.86 21.86 -13.12
CA ASN A 85 -19.07 22.67 -13.27
C ASN A 85 -18.69 24.00 -13.93
N GLU A 86 -19.14 24.19 -15.17
CA GLU A 86 -18.81 25.38 -15.97
C GLU A 86 -19.37 26.66 -15.39
N GLU A 87 -20.62 26.63 -14.92
CA GLU A 87 -21.29 27.80 -14.36
C GLU A 87 -20.59 28.30 -13.10
N ALA A 88 -20.24 27.41 -12.21
CA ALA A 88 -19.54 27.74 -10.98
C ALA A 88 -18.03 27.92 -11.15
N ALA A 89 -17.47 27.54 -12.32
CA ALA A 89 -16.04 27.43 -12.58
C ALA A 89 -15.30 26.70 -11.44
N ARG A 90 -15.80 25.51 -11.09
CA ARG A 90 -15.31 24.70 -9.97
C ARG A 90 -15.41 23.20 -10.25
N TRP A 91 -14.51 22.45 -9.66
CA TRP A 91 -14.66 21.02 -9.50
C TRP A 91 -15.66 20.70 -8.39
N ILE A 92 -16.56 19.77 -8.65
CA ILE A 92 -17.45 19.16 -7.67
C ILE A 92 -16.95 17.74 -7.44
N VAL A 93 -16.52 17.45 -6.22
CA VAL A 93 -15.94 16.17 -5.81
C VAL A 93 -16.92 15.47 -4.88
N HIS A 94 -17.49 14.36 -5.33
CA HIS A 94 -18.40 13.53 -4.54
C HIS A 94 -17.65 12.41 -3.84
N THR A 95 -17.99 12.15 -2.58
CA THR A 95 -17.37 11.12 -1.77
C THR A 95 -18.37 10.03 -1.36
N ASN A 96 -17.85 8.89 -0.89
CA ASN A 96 -18.66 7.80 -0.32
C ASN A 96 -19.42 8.18 0.96
N ARG A 97 -19.20 9.39 1.50
CA ARG A 97 -19.89 9.89 2.69
C ARG A 97 -21.17 10.66 2.35
N GLY A 98 -21.49 10.78 1.07
CA GLY A 98 -22.67 11.49 0.58
C GLY A 98 -22.52 13.00 0.52
N ASP A 99 -21.32 13.52 0.69
CA ASP A 99 -21.00 14.95 0.59
C ASP A 99 -20.44 15.33 -0.79
N ALA A 100 -20.40 16.63 -1.05
CA ALA A 100 -19.84 17.23 -2.25
C ALA A 100 -18.93 18.41 -1.89
N ILE A 101 -17.68 18.34 -2.28
CA ILE A 101 -16.67 19.35 -2.01
C ILE A 101 -16.43 20.17 -3.28
N ARG A 102 -16.42 21.49 -3.15
CA ARG A 102 -16.12 22.41 -4.26
C ARG A 102 -14.66 22.86 -4.20
N ALA A 103 -13.92 22.68 -5.30
CA ALA A 103 -12.52 23.05 -5.38
C ALA A 103 -12.19 23.83 -6.66
N ARG A 104 -11.25 24.77 -6.58
CA ARG A 104 -10.70 25.43 -7.78
C ARG A 104 -9.76 24.50 -8.55
N PHE A 105 -8.97 23.73 -7.82
CA PHE A 105 -7.99 22.80 -8.35
C PHE A 105 -8.19 21.46 -7.69
N VAL A 106 -7.97 20.37 -8.45
CA VAL A 106 -7.91 19.01 -7.95
C VAL A 106 -6.58 18.41 -8.40
N VAL A 107 -5.83 17.87 -7.44
CA VAL A 107 -4.60 17.11 -7.70
C VAL A 107 -4.88 15.65 -7.39
N THR A 108 -4.75 14.78 -8.39
CA THR A 108 -4.91 13.34 -8.21
C THR A 108 -3.57 12.71 -7.88
N ALA A 109 -3.46 12.12 -6.69
CA ALA A 109 -2.26 11.44 -6.19
C ALA A 109 -2.59 10.03 -5.68
N SER A 110 -3.56 9.35 -6.33
CA SER A 110 -4.12 8.08 -5.86
C SER A 110 -3.14 6.89 -5.93
N GLY A 111 -2.08 6.98 -6.72
CA GLY A 111 -1.10 5.89 -6.89
C GLY A 111 -1.70 4.62 -7.53
N PRO A 112 -0.84 3.69 -8.04
CA PRO A 112 -1.32 2.48 -8.71
C PRO A 112 -1.39 1.24 -7.80
N LEU A 113 -0.75 1.21 -6.61
CA LEU A 113 -0.47 0.00 -5.84
C LEU A 113 -1.40 -0.23 -4.65
N HIS A 114 -2.57 0.37 -4.62
CA HIS A 114 -3.53 0.26 -3.51
C HIS A 114 -4.69 -0.71 -3.79
N ARG A 115 -4.93 -1.08 -5.05
CA ARG A 115 -6.05 -1.96 -5.46
C ARG A 115 -5.54 -3.34 -5.80
N PRO A 116 -5.94 -4.39 -5.05
CA PRO A 116 -5.58 -5.76 -5.40
C PRO A 116 -6.24 -6.14 -6.73
N LYS A 117 -5.46 -6.82 -7.58
CA LYS A 117 -5.95 -7.41 -8.83
C LYS A 117 -5.66 -8.90 -8.82
N LEU A 118 -6.70 -9.71 -8.79
CA LEU A 118 -6.55 -11.15 -8.88
C LEU A 118 -6.20 -11.58 -10.31
N PRO A 119 -5.44 -12.67 -10.47
CA PRO A 119 -5.15 -13.23 -11.79
C PRO A 119 -6.43 -13.77 -12.43
N GLY A 120 -6.61 -13.55 -13.74
CA GLY A 120 -7.72 -14.11 -14.51
C GLY A 120 -7.49 -15.59 -14.87
N ILE A 121 -7.25 -16.43 -13.86
CA ILE A 121 -7.01 -17.86 -14.05
C ILE A 121 -8.36 -18.60 -13.98
N PRO A 122 -8.74 -19.40 -14.99
CA PRO A 122 -9.97 -20.19 -14.94
C PRO A 122 -9.98 -21.09 -13.69
N GLY A 123 -11.09 -21.08 -12.95
CA GLY A 123 -11.27 -21.89 -11.76
C GLY A 123 -10.68 -21.31 -10.46
N VAL A 124 -10.15 -20.10 -10.46
CA VAL A 124 -9.61 -19.47 -9.24
C VAL A 124 -10.66 -19.37 -8.13
N GLU A 125 -11.93 -19.13 -8.49
CA GLU A 125 -13.06 -19.05 -7.57
C GLU A 125 -13.53 -20.42 -7.06
N SER A 126 -13.10 -21.51 -7.68
CA SER A 126 -13.39 -22.89 -7.23
C SER A 126 -12.32 -23.45 -6.28
N PHE A 127 -11.25 -22.74 -6.05
CA PHE A 127 -10.19 -23.13 -5.12
C PHE A 127 -10.74 -23.29 -3.70
N LYS A 128 -10.49 -24.44 -3.08
CA LYS A 128 -11.04 -24.77 -1.75
C LYS A 128 -10.14 -24.39 -0.60
N GLY A 129 -8.89 -24.01 -0.89
CA GLY A 129 -7.94 -23.52 0.12
C GLY A 129 -8.22 -22.06 0.49
N HIS A 130 -7.59 -21.62 1.56
CA HIS A 130 -7.57 -20.20 1.92
C HIS A 130 -6.75 -19.39 0.91
N SER A 131 -7.25 -18.27 0.45
CA SER A 131 -6.55 -17.43 -0.52
C SER A 131 -6.75 -15.95 -0.21
N PHE A 132 -5.72 -15.15 -0.43
CA PHE A 132 -5.76 -13.70 -0.28
C PHE A 132 -4.70 -13.05 -1.20
N HIS A 133 -4.90 -11.78 -1.50
CA HIS A 133 -3.91 -11.00 -2.23
C HIS A 133 -2.82 -10.49 -1.27
N THR A 134 -1.55 -10.49 -1.67
CA THR A 134 -0.42 -10.05 -0.83
C THR A 134 -0.59 -8.65 -0.24
N SER A 135 -1.22 -7.70 -0.96
CA SER A 135 -1.53 -6.37 -0.44
C SER A 135 -2.62 -6.34 0.65
N ARG A 136 -3.22 -7.49 0.96
CA ARG A 136 -4.19 -7.69 2.04
C ARG A 136 -3.81 -8.96 2.78
N TRP A 137 -2.58 -8.98 3.31
CA TRP A 137 -2.02 -10.15 3.98
C TRP A 137 -2.86 -10.54 5.20
N ASP A 138 -3.20 -11.81 5.28
CA ASP A 138 -4.01 -12.35 6.36
C ASP A 138 -3.12 -12.97 7.46
N TYR A 139 -2.67 -12.15 8.38
CA TYR A 139 -1.90 -12.60 9.53
C TYR A 139 -2.74 -13.42 10.54
N GLY A 140 -4.06 -13.29 10.53
CA GLY A 140 -4.96 -14.16 11.29
C GLY A 140 -4.82 -15.62 10.87
N TYR A 141 -4.63 -15.84 9.57
CA TYR A 141 -4.41 -17.16 9.00
C TYR A 141 -2.94 -17.62 9.06
N THR A 142 -1.99 -16.74 8.74
CA THR A 142 -0.57 -17.12 8.63
C THR A 142 0.19 -17.09 9.93
N GLY A 143 -0.28 -16.36 10.92
CA GLY A 143 0.51 -15.93 12.07
C GLY A 143 1.53 -14.87 11.70
N GLY A 144 2.35 -14.47 12.67
CA GLY A 144 3.44 -13.52 12.46
C GLY A 144 3.00 -12.08 12.21
N ASP A 145 3.90 -11.32 11.61
CA ASP A 145 3.72 -9.92 11.21
C ASP A 145 4.55 -9.57 9.97
N CYS A 146 4.70 -8.27 9.66
CA CYS A 146 5.47 -7.81 8.50
C CYS A 146 6.98 -8.15 8.55
N ASN A 147 7.50 -8.61 9.69
CA ASN A 147 8.87 -9.08 9.84
C ASN A 147 9.00 -10.60 9.66
N GLY A 148 7.89 -11.33 9.51
CA GLY A 148 7.87 -12.77 9.34
C GLY A 148 7.14 -13.49 10.50
N GLY A 149 7.71 -14.61 10.98
CA GLY A 149 7.10 -15.38 12.07
C GLY A 149 5.81 -16.09 11.70
N LEU A 150 5.69 -16.58 10.45
CA LEU A 150 4.46 -17.14 9.88
C LEU A 150 4.18 -18.57 10.41
N GLU A 151 4.18 -18.76 11.72
CA GLU A 151 4.21 -20.03 12.41
C GLU A 151 3.00 -20.93 12.11
N LYS A 152 1.87 -20.37 11.72
CA LYS A 152 0.67 -21.13 11.36
C LYS A 152 0.74 -21.77 9.97
N LEU A 153 1.85 -21.55 9.23
CA LEU A 153 2.09 -22.18 7.93
C LEU A 153 2.88 -23.49 8.00
N LYS A 154 3.37 -23.90 9.17
CA LYS A 154 4.25 -25.06 9.36
C LYS A 154 3.70 -26.40 8.82
N ASP A 155 2.40 -26.55 8.80
CA ASP A 155 1.69 -27.74 8.30
C ASP A 155 1.10 -27.56 6.90
N LYS A 156 1.29 -26.41 6.29
CA LYS A 156 0.59 -26.02 5.06
C LYS A 156 1.46 -26.07 3.82
N ARG A 157 0.84 -26.45 2.72
CA ARG A 157 1.38 -26.27 1.37
C ARG A 157 0.91 -24.91 0.87
N VAL A 158 1.85 -24.05 0.54
CA VAL A 158 1.59 -22.66 0.15
C VAL A 158 1.95 -22.47 -1.32
N GLY A 159 1.05 -21.84 -2.07
CA GLY A 159 1.31 -21.38 -3.44
C GLY A 159 1.37 -19.86 -3.49
N ILE A 160 2.36 -19.28 -4.15
CA ILE A 160 2.41 -17.86 -4.48
C ILE A 160 2.43 -17.68 -6.00
N ILE A 161 1.55 -16.83 -6.52
CA ILE A 161 1.43 -16.57 -7.95
C ILE A 161 2.08 -15.22 -8.26
N GLY A 162 3.09 -15.26 -9.11
CA GLY A 162 3.89 -14.09 -9.51
C GLY A 162 5.28 -14.09 -8.89
N THR A 163 6.21 -13.39 -9.57
CA THR A 163 7.62 -13.26 -9.17
C THR A 163 8.12 -11.82 -9.27
N GLY A 164 7.22 -10.83 -9.18
CA GLY A 164 7.60 -9.41 -9.11
C GLY A 164 8.15 -9.03 -7.74
N ALA A 165 8.46 -7.75 -7.52
CA ALA A 165 9.08 -7.23 -6.30
C ALA A 165 8.43 -7.74 -5.00
N THR A 166 7.10 -7.76 -4.94
CA THR A 166 6.35 -8.30 -3.79
C THR A 166 6.71 -9.78 -3.51
N ALA A 167 6.72 -10.62 -4.55
CA ALA A 167 7.02 -12.04 -4.37
C ALA A 167 8.48 -12.25 -3.96
N VAL A 168 9.41 -11.52 -4.54
CA VAL A 168 10.85 -11.54 -4.14
C VAL A 168 10.99 -11.31 -2.64
N GLN A 169 10.21 -10.38 -2.09
CA GLN A 169 10.23 -10.05 -0.68
C GLN A 169 9.48 -11.06 0.20
N CYS A 170 8.35 -11.63 -0.27
CA CYS A 170 7.56 -12.60 0.50
C CYS A 170 8.15 -14.01 0.51
N VAL A 171 8.75 -14.45 -0.59
CA VAL A 171 9.21 -15.86 -0.78
C VAL A 171 10.17 -16.33 0.31
N PRO A 172 11.18 -15.57 0.75
CA PRO A 172 12.04 -15.98 1.85
C PRO A 172 11.28 -16.26 3.15
N HIS A 173 10.31 -15.41 3.49
CA HIS A 173 9.47 -15.60 4.68
C HIS A 173 8.54 -16.80 4.55
N LEU A 174 7.93 -17.00 3.38
CA LEU A 174 7.11 -18.17 3.12
C LEU A 174 7.93 -19.47 3.15
N GLY A 175 9.11 -19.47 2.53
CA GLY A 175 10.01 -20.64 2.51
C GLY A 175 10.53 -21.04 3.89
N ALA A 176 10.71 -20.07 4.79
CA ALA A 176 11.15 -20.34 6.16
C ALA A 176 10.07 -21.02 7.03
N TRP A 177 8.79 -20.86 6.69
CA TRP A 177 7.68 -21.26 7.56
C TRP A 177 6.72 -22.28 6.96
N ALA A 178 6.53 -22.29 5.64
CA ALA A 178 5.64 -23.24 4.99
C ALA A 178 6.21 -24.66 5.02
N LYS A 179 5.34 -25.68 5.13
CA LYS A 179 5.73 -27.07 4.95
C LYS A 179 6.29 -27.32 3.54
N GLU A 180 5.63 -26.75 2.55
CA GLU A 180 6.04 -26.78 1.14
C GLU A 180 5.66 -25.42 0.52
N LEU A 181 6.53 -24.89 -0.34
CA LEU A 181 6.27 -23.64 -1.07
C LEU A 181 6.35 -23.87 -2.58
N TYR A 182 5.31 -23.45 -3.28
CA TYR A 182 5.22 -23.47 -4.74
C TYR A 182 5.18 -22.03 -5.26
N VAL A 183 6.15 -21.67 -6.10
CA VAL A 183 6.21 -20.35 -6.73
C VAL A 183 5.84 -20.48 -8.20
N PHE A 184 4.74 -19.83 -8.59
CA PHE A 184 4.25 -19.88 -9.98
C PHE A 184 4.73 -18.65 -10.75
N GLN A 185 5.63 -18.87 -11.68
CA GLN A 185 6.23 -17.82 -12.51
C GLN A 185 5.73 -17.91 -13.94
N ARG A 186 5.26 -16.81 -14.48
CA ARG A 186 4.97 -16.65 -15.92
C ARG A 186 6.16 -16.04 -16.66
N THR A 187 6.72 -14.97 -16.12
CA THR A 187 7.81 -14.21 -16.74
C THR A 187 8.90 -14.04 -15.68
N PRO A 188 10.18 -14.30 -16.01
CA PRO A 188 11.29 -14.05 -15.10
C PRO A 188 11.32 -12.59 -14.63
N SER A 189 11.63 -12.39 -13.35
CA SER A 189 11.92 -11.05 -12.82
C SER A 189 13.38 -10.73 -13.06
N SER A 190 13.66 -9.49 -13.43
CA SER A 190 15.00 -8.93 -13.38
C SER A 190 15.29 -8.49 -11.95
N ILE A 191 16.44 -8.89 -11.41
CA ILE A 191 16.94 -8.50 -10.09
C ILE A 191 18.39 -8.09 -10.31
N ASP A 192 18.69 -6.82 -10.08
CA ASP A 192 20.02 -6.22 -10.18
C ASP A 192 20.75 -6.23 -8.84
#